data_b31165a8d0d9612b6b90574ca7a3dd9e
#
_entry.id   b31165a8d0d9612b6b90574ca7a3dd9e
#
_cell.length_a   1.000
_cell.length_b   1.000
_cell.length_c   1.000
_cell.angle_alpha   90.00
_cell.angle_beta   90.00
_cell.angle_gamma   90.00
#
_symmetry.space_group_name_H-M   'P 1'
#
loop_
_entity.id
_entity.type
_entity.pdbx_description
1 polymer ?
#
loop_
_entity_poly.entity_id
_entity_poly.type
_entity_poly.pdbx_seq_one_letter_code
_entity_poly.pdbx_strand_id
1 'polypeptide(L)'
;VYTVIRDNPNELIEDLKKHKNTSEYFYEIRSMDRQPLFKNLTTIERASRIIYLNKTCYNGLYRVNNAGEFNSPFGKYKNPNIVNEPVIKAVSKYLNSDRIQISNGDYEVILRDIPTNSFVYLDPPYHPISESSNFTGYVQGGWSERDQLRLRDVCNRLNSNGIKFLLSNSASNFIKEIYAEYNIHVVQASRAINSDSSKRGQVDEFLISNYE
;
A
#
# COMPACT_ATOMS: atom_id res chain seq x y z
N VAL A 1 10.84 -4.30 -0.11
CA VAL A 1 10.52 -5.10 -1.30
C VAL A 1 11.05 -4.42 -2.55
N TYR A 2 10.59 -3.22 -2.90
CA TYR A 2 11.00 -2.54 -4.15
C TYR A 2 12.52 -2.32 -4.27
N THR A 3 13.20 -1.97 -3.20
CA THR A 3 14.67 -1.84 -3.16
C THR A 3 15.36 -3.16 -3.51
N VAL A 4 14.84 -4.29 -2.97
CA VAL A 4 15.38 -5.63 -3.29
C VAL A 4 15.09 -6.02 -4.74
N ILE A 5 13.89 -5.72 -5.26
CA ILE A 5 13.58 -5.93 -6.68
C ILE A 5 14.53 -5.12 -7.57
N ARG A 6 14.81 -3.88 -7.19
CA ARG A 6 15.74 -3.02 -7.93
C ARG A 6 17.16 -3.59 -7.94
N ASP A 7 17.69 -3.90 -6.77
CA ASP A 7 19.12 -4.14 -6.56
C ASP A 7 19.52 -5.62 -6.67
N ASN A 8 18.61 -6.56 -6.30
CA ASN A 8 18.88 -7.99 -6.18
C ASN A 8 17.80 -8.86 -6.85
N PRO A 9 17.40 -8.60 -8.10
CA PRO A 9 16.27 -9.32 -8.71
C PRO A 9 16.51 -10.81 -8.90
N ASN A 10 17.74 -11.22 -9.20
CA ASN A 10 18.06 -12.63 -9.44
C ASN A 10 18.05 -13.45 -8.14
N GLU A 11 18.67 -12.95 -7.09
CA GLU A 11 18.68 -13.57 -5.76
C GLU A 11 17.26 -13.65 -5.18
N LEU A 12 16.45 -12.63 -5.39
CA LEU A 12 15.03 -12.63 -5.01
C LEU A 12 14.25 -13.71 -5.76
N ILE A 13 14.47 -13.87 -7.06
CA ILE A 13 13.84 -14.91 -7.89
C ILE A 13 14.23 -16.30 -7.37
N GLU A 14 15.50 -16.54 -7.10
CA GLU A 14 15.96 -17.84 -6.56
C GLU A 14 15.39 -18.12 -5.17
N ASP A 15 15.23 -17.12 -4.34
CA ASP A 15 14.60 -17.29 -3.04
C ASP A 15 13.10 -17.57 -3.16
N LEU A 16 12.39 -16.86 -4.04
CA LEU A 16 10.97 -17.10 -4.31
C LEU A 16 10.68 -18.51 -4.83
N LYS A 17 11.59 -19.14 -5.58
CA LYS A 17 11.45 -20.52 -6.08
C LYS A 17 11.42 -21.57 -4.96
N LYS A 18 11.90 -21.26 -3.76
CA LYS A 18 11.89 -22.16 -2.60
C LYS A 18 10.50 -22.32 -1.99
N HIS A 19 9.60 -21.37 -2.21
CA HIS A 19 8.28 -21.36 -1.58
C HIS A 19 7.33 -22.38 -2.17
N LYS A 20 6.50 -22.98 -1.29
CA LYS A 20 5.51 -24.01 -1.63
C LYS A 20 4.09 -23.47 -1.43
N ASN A 21 3.18 -23.83 -2.33
CA ASN A 21 1.77 -23.47 -2.23
C ASN A 21 0.96 -24.52 -1.45
N THR A 22 1.26 -24.65 -0.15
CA THR A 22 0.45 -25.49 0.77
C THR A 22 0.02 -24.67 1.99
N SER A 23 -1.07 -25.07 2.61
CA SER A 23 -1.62 -24.37 3.78
C SER A 23 -0.63 -24.37 4.95
N GLU A 24 -0.01 -25.52 5.24
CA GLU A 24 0.94 -25.70 6.33
C GLU A 24 2.13 -24.78 6.16
N TYR A 25 2.74 -24.81 4.98
CA TYR A 25 3.89 -23.96 4.66
C TYR A 25 3.54 -22.46 4.68
N PHE A 26 2.34 -22.09 4.20
CA PHE A 26 1.88 -20.70 4.27
C PHE A 26 1.80 -20.20 5.72
N TYR A 27 1.22 -20.99 6.63
CA TYR A 27 1.12 -20.57 8.03
C TYR A 27 2.46 -20.59 8.76
N GLU A 28 3.39 -21.46 8.38
CA GLU A 28 4.77 -21.44 8.84
C GLU A 28 5.44 -20.11 8.45
N ILE A 29 5.47 -19.77 7.16
CA ILE A 29 6.07 -18.52 6.65
C ILE A 29 5.35 -17.28 7.22
N ARG A 30 4.01 -17.34 7.38
CA ARG A 30 3.26 -16.26 7.99
C ARG A 30 3.68 -16.01 9.44
N SER A 31 3.90 -17.07 10.20
CA SER A 31 4.25 -16.97 11.63
C SER A 31 5.68 -16.48 11.92
N MET A 32 6.54 -16.43 10.90
CA MET A 32 7.95 -16.07 11.08
C MET A 32 8.15 -14.70 11.72
N ASP A 33 7.30 -13.71 11.43
CA ASP A 33 7.39 -12.35 11.99
C ASP A 33 7.10 -12.29 13.50
N ARG A 34 6.60 -13.39 14.10
CA ARG A 34 6.38 -13.56 15.54
C ARG A 34 7.55 -14.21 16.25
N GLN A 35 8.55 -14.65 15.50
CA GLN A 35 9.68 -15.41 16.03
C GLN A 35 10.91 -14.51 16.18
N PRO A 36 11.73 -14.70 17.25
CA PRO A 36 12.95 -13.92 17.44
C PRO A 36 13.92 -13.97 16.25
N LEU A 37 13.97 -15.12 15.57
CA LEU A 37 14.82 -15.37 14.40
C LEU A 37 14.46 -14.48 13.19
N PHE A 38 13.27 -13.89 13.16
CA PHE A 38 12.86 -12.98 12.08
C PHE A 38 13.83 -11.80 11.89
N LYS A 39 14.44 -11.35 13.00
CA LYS A 39 15.43 -10.27 12.96
C LYS A 39 16.69 -10.63 12.18
N ASN A 40 17.01 -11.92 12.08
CA ASN A 40 18.21 -12.43 11.41
C ASN A 40 18.00 -12.66 9.91
N LEU A 41 16.75 -12.60 9.42
CA LEU A 41 16.48 -12.72 8.00
C LEU A 41 17.12 -11.58 7.21
N THR A 42 17.74 -11.93 6.10
CA THR A 42 18.26 -10.97 5.13
C THR A 42 17.15 -10.12 4.52
N THR A 43 17.50 -9.02 3.89
CA THR A 43 16.53 -8.18 3.17
C THR A 43 15.87 -8.94 2.02
N ILE A 44 16.59 -9.87 1.38
CA ILE A 44 16.06 -10.71 0.29
C ILE A 44 15.00 -11.67 0.83
N GLU A 45 15.30 -12.42 1.89
CA GLU A 45 14.36 -13.35 2.51
C GLU A 45 13.09 -12.65 3.03
N ARG A 46 13.24 -11.44 3.61
CA ARG A 46 12.07 -10.63 4.02
C ARG A 46 11.24 -10.16 2.83
N ALA A 47 11.87 -9.76 1.74
CA ALA A 47 11.16 -9.33 0.53
C ALA A 47 10.45 -10.52 -0.13
N SER A 48 11.14 -11.66 -0.25
CA SER A 48 10.61 -12.93 -0.76
C SER A 48 9.39 -13.38 0.05
N ARG A 49 9.50 -13.38 1.39
CA ARG A 49 8.38 -13.70 2.28
C ARG A 49 7.14 -12.82 2.01
N ILE A 50 7.32 -11.51 1.89
CA ILE A 50 6.19 -10.59 1.66
C ILE A 50 5.55 -10.84 0.30
N ILE A 51 6.35 -11.03 -0.75
CA ILE A 51 5.83 -11.34 -2.10
C ILE A 51 5.08 -12.67 -2.08
N TYR A 52 5.66 -13.70 -1.49
CA TYR A 52 5.02 -15.01 -1.35
C TYR A 52 3.69 -14.93 -0.60
N LEU A 53 3.66 -14.31 0.57
CA LEU A 53 2.44 -14.16 1.36
C LEU A 53 1.38 -13.38 0.60
N ASN A 54 1.73 -12.31 -0.07
CA ASN A 54 0.79 -11.51 -0.87
C ASN A 54 0.23 -12.31 -2.07
N LYS A 55 1.06 -13.12 -2.74
CA LYS A 55 0.63 -13.96 -3.86
C LYS A 55 -0.24 -15.14 -3.46
N THR A 56 -0.15 -15.60 -2.22
CA THR A 56 -0.81 -16.82 -1.74
C THR A 56 -1.88 -16.59 -0.68
N CYS A 57 -1.98 -15.39 -0.11
CA CYS A 57 -3.04 -15.06 0.85
C CYS A 57 -4.37 -14.78 0.16
N TYR A 58 -5.43 -14.79 0.96
CA TYR A 58 -6.80 -14.51 0.51
C TYR A 58 -6.90 -13.13 -0.16
N ASN A 59 -7.33 -13.12 -1.41
CA ASN A 59 -7.49 -11.93 -2.27
C ASN A 59 -6.22 -11.07 -2.44
N GLY A 60 -5.02 -11.60 -2.20
CA GLY A 60 -3.79 -10.82 -2.26
C GLY A 60 -3.72 -9.66 -1.25
N LEU A 61 -4.51 -9.72 -0.19
CA LEU A 61 -4.67 -8.62 0.75
C LEU A 61 -3.52 -8.58 1.76
N TYR A 62 -2.62 -7.60 1.63
CA TYR A 62 -1.66 -7.30 2.69
C TYR A 62 -2.41 -6.71 3.89
N ARG A 63 -2.31 -7.38 5.02
CA ARG A 63 -2.92 -6.94 6.28
C ARG A 63 -2.05 -7.34 7.47
N VAL A 64 -1.93 -6.44 8.43
CA VAL A 64 -1.23 -6.68 9.70
C VAL A 64 -2.18 -6.50 10.89
N ASN A 65 -1.83 -7.13 12.01
CA ASN A 65 -2.49 -6.89 13.30
C ASN A 65 -1.89 -5.67 14.00
N ASN A 66 -2.36 -5.34 15.21
CA ASN A 66 -1.88 -4.20 15.99
C ASN A 66 -0.39 -4.30 16.37
N ALA A 67 0.19 -5.50 16.37
CA ALA A 67 1.62 -5.72 16.59
C ALA A 67 2.46 -5.51 15.31
N GLY A 68 1.82 -5.24 14.16
CA GLY A 68 2.49 -5.11 12.86
C GLY A 68 2.78 -6.45 12.17
N GLU A 69 2.20 -7.56 12.65
CA GLU A 69 2.43 -8.90 12.12
C GLU A 69 1.41 -9.23 11.02
N PHE A 70 1.88 -9.88 9.96
CA PHE A 70 1.02 -10.29 8.84
C PHE A 70 -0.10 -11.24 9.30
N ASN A 71 -1.36 -10.95 8.97
CA ASN A 71 -2.50 -11.71 9.50
C ASN A 71 -3.57 -12.14 8.47
N SER A 72 -3.34 -11.95 7.16
CA SER A 72 -4.24 -12.49 6.14
C SER A 72 -4.23 -14.02 6.12
N PRO A 73 -5.37 -14.67 5.87
CA PRO A 73 -5.45 -16.14 5.78
C PRO A 73 -4.94 -16.66 4.43
N PHE A 74 -4.69 -17.96 4.34
CA PHE A 74 -4.33 -18.64 3.10
C PHE A 74 -5.45 -18.53 2.04
N GLY A 75 -5.09 -18.21 0.80
CA GLY A 75 -6.02 -17.93 -0.30
C GLY A 75 -6.52 -19.17 -1.05
N LYS A 76 -5.93 -20.35 -0.83
CA LYS A 76 -6.30 -21.63 -1.47
C LYS A 76 -6.28 -21.60 -3.00
N TYR A 77 -5.41 -20.78 -3.60
CA TYR A 77 -5.23 -20.76 -5.06
C TYR A 77 -4.62 -22.07 -5.54
N LYS A 78 -5.10 -22.60 -6.68
CA LYS A 78 -4.55 -23.83 -7.27
C LYS A 78 -3.12 -23.64 -7.78
N ASN A 79 -2.88 -22.58 -8.57
CA ASN A 79 -1.60 -22.27 -9.19
C ASN A 79 -1.29 -20.78 -9.06
N PRO A 80 -0.93 -20.26 -7.88
CA PRO A 80 -0.55 -18.86 -7.75
C PRO A 80 0.78 -18.62 -8.45
N ASN A 81 0.88 -17.55 -9.21
CA ASN A 81 2.13 -17.13 -9.83
C ASN A 81 3.03 -16.47 -8.77
N ILE A 82 3.70 -17.31 -7.95
CA ILE A 82 4.60 -16.86 -6.88
C ILE A 82 5.82 -16.19 -7.49
N VAL A 83 6.41 -16.82 -8.51
CA VAL A 83 7.62 -16.34 -9.19
C VAL A 83 7.25 -15.81 -10.56
N ASN A 84 7.03 -14.51 -10.67
CA ASN A 84 6.84 -13.87 -11.96
C ASN A 84 8.16 -13.23 -12.41
N GLU A 85 9.11 -14.08 -12.81
CA GLU A 85 10.46 -13.68 -13.19
C GLU A 85 10.50 -12.58 -14.26
N PRO A 86 9.72 -12.65 -15.38
CA PRO A 86 9.71 -11.58 -16.37
C PRO A 86 9.30 -10.22 -15.78
N VAL A 87 8.28 -10.20 -14.91
CA VAL A 87 7.81 -8.97 -14.27
C VAL A 87 8.83 -8.45 -13.27
N ILE A 88 9.45 -9.31 -12.44
CA ILE A 88 10.48 -8.90 -11.48
C ILE A 88 11.65 -8.24 -12.22
N LYS A 89 12.13 -8.84 -13.31
CA LYS A 89 13.22 -8.29 -14.13
C LYS A 89 12.83 -6.98 -14.84
N ALA A 90 11.60 -6.89 -15.37
CA ALA A 90 11.12 -5.67 -16.00
C ALA A 90 10.99 -4.52 -14.98
N VAL A 91 10.44 -4.79 -13.79
CA VAL A 91 10.33 -3.82 -12.69
C VAL A 91 11.72 -3.41 -12.20
N SER A 92 12.66 -4.35 -12.04
CA SER A 92 14.05 -4.03 -11.68
C SER A 92 14.67 -3.06 -12.67
N LYS A 93 14.56 -3.36 -13.97
CA LYS A 93 15.07 -2.47 -15.04
C LYS A 93 14.44 -1.07 -14.97
N TYR A 94 13.14 -0.98 -14.74
CA TYR A 94 12.42 0.28 -14.59
C TYR A 94 12.89 1.06 -13.38
N LEU A 95 13.00 0.41 -12.22
CA LEU A 95 13.41 1.05 -10.96
C LEU A 95 14.89 1.47 -10.93
N ASN A 96 15.74 0.92 -11.79
CA ASN A 96 17.13 1.34 -11.99
C ASN A 96 17.29 2.51 -12.98
N SER A 97 16.19 3.04 -13.50
CA SER A 97 16.23 4.26 -14.30
C SER A 97 16.61 5.46 -13.44
N ASP A 98 17.46 6.35 -13.96
CA ASP A 98 17.85 7.61 -13.29
C ASP A 98 16.69 8.55 -12.98
N ARG A 99 15.50 8.23 -13.51
CA ARG A 99 14.26 9.00 -13.32
C ARG A 99 13.46 8.54 -12.09
N ILE A 100 13.85 7.44 -11.43
CA ILE A 100 13.09 6.82 -10.34
C ILE A 100 13.89 6.92 -9.04
N GLN A 101 13.27 7.55 -8.05
CA GLN A 101 13.76 7.55 -6.68
C GLN A 101 12.74 6.85 -5.77
N ILE A 102 13.20 5.88 -5.00
CA ILE A 102 12.40 5.21 -3.97
C ILE A 102 12.81 5.76 -2.62
N SER A 103 11.87 6.36 -1.91
CA SER A 103 12.08 6.86 -0.55
C SER A 103 11.20 6.09 0.45
N ASN A 104 11.67 5.98 1.68
CA ASN A 104 10.94 5.40 2.79
C ASN A 104 11.06 6.32 4.00
N GLY A 105 9.93 6.74 4.55
CA GLY A 105 9.88 7.64 5.70
C GLY A 105 8.53 8.33 5.81
N ASP A 106 8.48 9.32 6.69
CA ASP A 106 7.29 10.15 6.85
C ASP A 106 7.10 11.04 5.61
N TYR A 107 5.90 10.98 5.04
CA TYR A 107 5.57 11.71 3.80
C TYR A 107 5.73 13.23 3.96
N GLU A 108 5.49 13.78 5.13
CA GLU A 108 5.64 15.22 5.38
C GLU A 108 7.10 15.66 5.25
N VAL A 109 8.04 14.83 5.73
CA VAL A 109 9.47 15.08 5.58
C VAL A 109 9.89 14.98 4.12
N ILE A 110 9.42 13.94 3.42
CA ILE A 110 9.75 13.71 2.00
C ILE A 110 9.23 14.84 1.12
N LEU A 111 8.03 15.36 1.41
CA LEU A 111 7.38 16.40 0.60
C LEU A 111 7.80 17.84 0.96
N ARG A 112 8.68 18.02 1.96
CA ARG A 112 9.07 19.36 2.41
C ARG A 112 9.82 20.17 1.35
N ASP A 113 10.75 19.54 0.67
CA ASP A 113 11.73 20.20 -0.19
C ASP A 113 11.62 19.75 -1.67
N ILE A 114 10.41 19.39 -2.11
CA ILE A 114 10.18 19.02 -3.52
C ILE A 114 10.15 20.28 -4.40
N PRO A 115 10.60 20.21 -5.67
CA PRO A 115 10.58 21.33 -6.60
C PRO A 115 9.18 21.90 -6.84
N THR A 116 9.06 23.20 -7.03
CA THR A 116 7.76 23.89 -7.21
C THR A 116 7.00 23.49 -8.48
N ASN A 117 7.69 22.93 -9.49
CA ASN A 117 7.07 22.39 -10.71
C ASN A 117 6.68 20.92 -10.60
N SER A 118 6.69 20.37 -9.40
CA SER A 118 6.29 18.97 -9.14
C SER A 118 4.78 18.79 -9.20
N PHE A 119 4.40 17.56 -9.49
CA PHE A 119 3.05 17.05 -9.28
C PHE A 119 3.07 15.96 -8.20
N VAL A 120 2.18 16.03 -7.23
CA VAL A 120 2.11 15.08 -6.11
C VAL A 120 0.81 14.29 -6.17
N TYR A 121 0.91 12.96 -6.29
CA TYR A 121 -0.24 12.07 -6.09
C TYR A 121 -0.20 11.48 -4.68
N LEU A 122 -1.30 11.62 -3.95
CA LEU A 122 -1.46 11.19 -2.57
C LEU A 122 -2.54 10.11 -2.49
N ASP A 123 -2.15 8.93 -2.00
CA ASP A 123 -3.06 7.78 -1.80
C ASP A 123 -2.92 7.27 -0.35
N PRO A 124 -3.50 8.00 0.62
CA PRO A 124 -3.43 7.65 2.04
C PRO A 124 -4.36 6.46 2.35
N PRO A 125 -4.25 5.87 3.54
CA PRO A 125 -5.34 5.04 4.06
C PRO A 125 -6.64 5.84 4.11
N TYR A 126 -7.70 5.31 3.48
CA TYR A 126 -8.96 6.03 3.32
C TYR A 126 -9.70 6.17 4.65
N HIS A 127 -10.38 7.30 4.82
CA HIS A 127 -11.27 7.51 5.96
C HIS A 127 -12.45 6.52 5.91
N PRO A 128 -12.80 5.85 7.03
CA PRO A 128 -13.92 4.92 7.07
C PRO A 128 -15.25 5.60 6.72
N ILE A 129 -16.05 4.98 5.86
CA ILE A 129 -17.40 5.46 5.52
C ILE A 129 -18.43 5.02 6.58
N SER A 130 -18.14 3.94 7.33
CA SER A 130 -18.99 3.40 8.38
C SER A 130 -18.15 2.77 9.49
N GLU A 131 -18.71 2.62 10.68
CA GLU A 131 -18.06 1.98 11.83
C GLU A 131 -17.58 0.53 11.51
N SER A 132 -18.27 -0.17 10.62
CA SER A 132 -17.89 -1.52 10.17
C SER A 132 -16.78 -1.52 9.11
N SER A 133 -16.42 -0.37 8.53
CA SER A 133 -15.40 -0.23 7.49
C SER A 133 -14.04 0.25 8.02
N ASN A 134 -13.81 0.17 9.33
CA ASN A 134 -12.55 0.55 10.02
C ASN A 134 -11.35 -0.33 9.61
N PHE A 135 -11.09 -0.48 8.31
CA PHE A 135 -9.92 -1.17 7.81
C PHE A 135 -8.75 -0.20 7.65
N THR A 136 -8.05 0.07 8.74
CA THR A 136 -6.79 0.84 8.75
C THR A 136 -5.56 -0.07 8.98
N GLY A 137 -5.72 -1.37 8.78
CA GLY A 137 -4.69 -2.39 9.05
C GLY A 137 -3.48 -2.40 8.11
N TYR A 138 -3.27 -1.35 7.32
CA TYR A 138 -2.05 -1.17 6.53
C TYR A 138 -0.88 -0.60 7.35
N VAL A 139 -1.19 0.11 8.43
CA VAL A 139 -0.20 0.80 9.27
C VAL A 139 -0.37 0.35 10.72
N GLN A 140 0.73 0.11 11.41
CA GLN A 140 0.73 -0.16 12.85
C GLN A 140 0.15 1.06 13.58
N GLY A 141 -0.86 0.84 14.41
CA GLY A 141 -1.58 1.93 15.12
C GLY A 141 -2.74 2.54 14.34
N GLY A 142 -2.93 2.16 13.05
CA GLY A 142 -4.01 2.66 12.21
C GLY A 142 -3.74 4.04 11.61
N TRP A 143 -4.78 4.63 11.00
CA TRP A 143 -4.77 5.97 10.40
C TRP A 143 -6.03 6.70 10.88
N SER A 144 -5.83 7.70 11.72
CA SER A 144 -6.89 8.42 12.42
C SER A 144 -7.34 9.69 11.67
N GLU A 145 -8.41 10.32 12.14
CA GLU A 145 -8.82 11.66 11.68
C GLU A 145 -7.73 12.71 11.90
N ARG A 146 -6.95 12.60 12.97
CA ARG A 146 -5.79 13.46 13.21
C ARG A 146 -4.74 13.32 12.10
N ASP A 147 -4.52 12.11 11.59
CA ASP A 147 -3.59 11.88 10.48
C ASP A 147 -4.15 12.43 9.17
N GLN A 148 -5.47 12.36 8.96
CA GLN A 148 -6.14 13.01 7.82
C GLN A 148 -5.99 14.54 7.87
N LEU A 149 -6.17 15.15 9.04
CA LEU A 149 -5.98 16.60 9.22
C LEU A 149 -4.51 17.00 8.97
N ARG A 150 -3.55 16.21 9.46
CA ARG A 150 -2.14 16.42 9.20
C ARG A 150 -1.82 16.35 7.69
N LEU A 151 -2.44 15.41 6.98
CA LEU A 151 -2.29 15.32 5.53
C LEU A 151 -2.91 16.51 4.81
N ARG A 152 -4.08 16.99 5.26
CA ARG A 152 -4.69 18.22 4.75
C ARG A 152 -3.75 19.42 4.91
N ASP A 153 -3.05 19.55 6.05
CA ASP A 153 -2.09 20.63 6.28
C ASP A 153 -0.89 20.55 5.34
N VAL A 154 -0.47 19.33 4.95
CA VAL A 154 0.53 19.12 3.89
C VAL A 154 -0.02 19.59 2.52
N CYS A 155 -1.27 19.26 2.18
CA CYS A 155 -1.91 19.73 0.95
C CYS A 155 -1.99 21.27 0.91
N ASN A 156 -2.32 21.92 2.03
CA ASN A 156 -2.34 23.38 2.14
C ASN A 156 -0.95 23.99 1.89
N ARG A 157 0.11 23.37 2.42
CA ARG A 157 1.48 23.80 2.18
C ARG A 157 1.89 23.60 0.71
N LEU A 158 1.54 22.47 0.09
CA LEU A 158 1.77 22.25 -1.34
C LEU A 158 1.09 23.31 -2.18
N ASN A 159 -0.19 23.61 -1.89
CA ASN A 159 -0.95 24.65 -2.57
C ASN A 159 -0.31 26.05 -2.43
N SER A 160 0.07 26.43 -1.22
CA SER A 160 0.73 27.70 -0.94
C SER A 160 2.06 27.86 -1.68
N ASN A 161 2.75 26.75 -1.97
CA ASN A 161 4.00 26.70 -2.73
C ASN A 161 3.77 26.57 -4.25
N GLY A 162 2.52 26.61 -4.73
CA GLY A 162 2.19 26.46 -6.14
C GLY A 162 2.39 25.04 -6.71
N ILE A 163 2.54 24.04 -5.85
CA ILE A 163 2.73 22.65 -6.23
C ILE A 163 1.36 21.99 -6.44
N LYS A 164 1.14 21.41 -7.62
CA LYS A 164 -0.09 20.72 -7.95
C LYS A 164 -0.17 19.37 -7.24
N PHE A 165 -1.32 19.04 -6.67
CA PHE A 165 -1.56 17.73 -6.10
C PHE A 165 -2.90 17.12 -6.54
N LEU A 166 -2.96 15.80 -6.53
CA LEU A 166 -4.17 14.99 -6.62
C LEU A 166 -4.17 14.02 -5.46
N LEU A 167 -5.25 14.01 -4.68
CA LEU A 167 -5.43 13.14 -3.53
C LEU A 167 -6.66 12.26 -3.75
N SER A 168 -6.54 10.95 -3.53
CA SER A 168 -7.65 10.02 -3.49
C SER A 168 -8.08 9.72 -2.05
N ASN A 169 -9.39 9.65 -1.80
CA ASN A 169 -9.94 9.26 -0.49
C ASN A 169 -11.38 8.76 -0.63
N SER A 170 -11.95 8.25 0.47
CA SER A 170 -13.36 7.88 0.52
C SER A 170 -14.28 9.10 0.41
N ALA A 171 -15.49 8.90 -0.15
CA ALA A 171 -16.52 9.93 -0.21
C ALA A 171 -17.25 10.09 1.13
N SER A 172 -16.51 10.32 2.21
CA SER A 172 -17.08 10.58 3.54
C SER A 172 -17.34 12.08 3.78
N ASN A 173 -18.31 12.41 4.64
CA ASN A 173 -18.60 13.79 5.00
C ASN A 173 -17.39 14.49 5.63
N PHE A 174 -16.66 13.78 6.50
CA PHE A 174 -15.45 14.31 7.12
C PHE A 174 -14.40 14.74 6.06
N ILE A 175 -14.10 13.88 5.08
CA ILE A 175 -13.17 14.24 4.00
C ILE A 175 -13.69 15.42 3.18
N LYS A 176 -14.98 15.42 2.85
CA LYS A 176 -15.60 16.54 2.13
C LYS A 176 -15.44 17.87 2.87
N GLU A 177 -15.60 17.86 4.19
CA GLU A 177 -15.49 19.06 5.03
C GLU A 177 -14.06 19.58 5.11
N ILE A 178 -13.09 18.71 5.39
CA ILE A 178 -11.69 19.14 5.58
C ILE A 178 -11.00 19.57 4.30
N TYR A 179 -11.54 19.20 3.13
CA TYR A 179 -11.03 19.57 1.79
C TYR A 179 -11.99 20.49 1.02
N ALA A 180 -12.94 21.15 1.68
CA ALA A 180 -13.97 21.99 1.02
C ALA A 180 -13.40 23.14 0.18
N GLU A 181 -12.15 23.55 0.44
CA GLU A 181 -11.47 24.63 -0.32
C GLU A 181 -10.89 24.16 -1.66
N TYR A 182 -10.91 22.86 -1.92
CA TYR A 182 -10.32 22.23 -3.11
C TYR A 182 -11.38 21.72 -4.08
N ASN A 183 -10.96 21.40 -5.30
CA ASN A 183 -11.83 20.77 -6.28
C ASN A 183 -12.04 19.30 -5.90
N ILE A 184 -13.27 18.90 -5.62
CA ILE A 184 -13.66 17.54 -5.25
C ILE A 184 -14.43 16.91 -6.40
N HIS A 185 -13.86 15.89 -7.04
CA HIS A 185 -14.52 15.09 -8.06
C HIS A 185 -14.94 13.75 -7.47
N VAL A 186 -16.19 13.37 -7.71
CA VAL A 186 -16.71 12.05 -7.32
C VAL A 186 -16.42 11.08 -8.46
N VAL A 187 -15.75 9.97 -8.14
CA VAL A 187 -15.50 8.87 -9.08
C VAL A 187 -16.07 7.57 -8.52
N GLN A 188 -16.56 6.72 -9.41
CA GLN A 188 -17.07 5.41 -9.02
C GLN A 188 -15.94 4.38 -9.12
N ALA A 189 -15.54 3.81 -7.98
CA ALA A 189 -14.57 2.74 -7.89
C ALA A 189 -15.27 1.40 -7.69
N SER A 190 -14.81 0.38 -8.40
CA SER A 190 -15.32 -0.99 -8.23
C SER A 190 -14.64 -1.67 -7.05
N ARG A 191 -15.37 -1.98 -5.99
CA ARG A 191 -14.86 -2.80 -4.87
C ARG A 191 -15.16 -4.28 -5.10
N ALA A 192 -14.16 -4.98 -5.65
CA ALA A 192 -14.22 -6.45 -5.82
C ALA A 192 -14.11 -7.23 -4.50
N ILE A 193 -13.60 -6.61 -3.44
CA ILE A 193 -13.29 -7.27 -2.15
C ILE A 193 -14.18 -6.70 -1.05
N ASN A 194 -15.19 -7.48 -0.65
CA ASN A 194 -15.94 -7.29 0.58
C ASN A 194 -16.24 -8.67 1.17
N SER A 195 -16.16 -8.80 2.49
CA SER A 195 -16.55 -10.02 3.22
C SER A 195 -18.05 -10.37 3.01
N ASP A 196 -18.86 -9.33 2.83
CA ASP A 196 -20.28 -9.45 2.47
C ASP A 196 -20.40 -9.28 0.94
N SER A 197 -20.80 -10.36 0.26
CA SER A 197 -20.94 -10.36 -1.20
C SER A 197 -22.04 -9.40 -1.71
N SER A 198 -23.04 -9.08 -0.89
CA SER A 198 -24.12 -8.14 -1.20
C SER A 198 -23.63 -6.68 -1.22
N LYS A 199 -22.47 -6.41 -0.60
CA LYS A 199 -21.81 -5.10 -0.55
C LYS A 199 -20.64 -4.97 -1.54
N ARG A 200 -20.55 -5.87 -2.51
CA ARG A 200 -19.66 -5.75 -3.67
C ARG A 200 -20.36 -4.91 -4.72
N GLY A 201 -19.84 -3.74 -5.02
CA GLY A 201 -20.46 -2.81 -5.97
C GLY A 201 -19.58 -1.61 -6.23
N GLN A 202 -20.15 -0.64 -6.90
CA GLN A 202 -19.53 0.66 -7.06
C GLN A 202 -19.60 1.42 -5.73
N VAL A 203 -18.49 2.04 -5.37
CA VAL A 203 -18.37 2.91 -4.21
C VAL A 203 -17.86 4.25 -4.70
N ASP A 204 -18.49 5.31 -4.24
CA ASP A 204 -18.01 6.65 -4.54
C ASP A 204 -16.70 6.92 -3.78
N GLU A 205 -15.74 7.44 -4.50
CA GLU A 205 -14.47 7.91 -3.98
C GLU A 205 -14.26 9.36 -4.41
N PHE A 206 -13.51 10.12 -3.63
CA PHE A 206 -13.13 11.47 -3.96
C PHE A 206 -11.75 11.52 -4.59
N LEU A 207 -11.65 12.27 -5.69
CA LEU A 207 -10.40 12.80 -6.21
C LEU A 207 -10.39 14.30 -5.92
N ILE A 208 -9.41 14.73 -5.15
CA ILE A 208 -9.30 16.09 -4.63
C ILE A 208 -8.06 16.75 -5.23
N SER A 209 -8.21 17.91 -5.84
CA SER A 209 -7.13 18.62 -6.50
C SER A 209 -7.13 20.12 -6.19
N ASN A 210 -5.96 20.77 -6.24
CA ASN A 210 -5.81 22.21 -6.17
C ASN A 210 -5.70 22.89 -7.56
N TYR A 211 -6.11 22.21 -8.61
CA TYR A 211 -6.12 22.70 -9.99
C TYR A 211 -7.40 22.23 -10.70
N GLU A 212 -7.78 22.91 -11.77
CA GLU A 212 -8.88 22.56 -12.67
C GLU A 212 -8.51 21.42 -13.63
#